data_554ac2efbd9211342c08ce4f4db31f76
#
_entry.id   554ac2efbd9211342c08ce4f4db31f76
#
_cell.length_a   1.000
_cell.length_b   1.000
_cell.length_c   1.000
_cell.angle_alpha   90.00
_cell.angle_beta   90.00
_cell.angle_gamma   90.00
#
_symmetry.space_group_name_H-M   'P 1'
#
loop_
_entity.id
_entity.type
_entity.pdbx_description
1 polymer ?
#
loop_
_entity_poly.entity_id
_entity_poly.type
_entity_poly.pdbx_seq_one_letter_code
_entity_poly.pdbx_strand_id
1 'polypeptide(L)' 'MSGPRCQQEVRATNEERPTEMGVFWCISEKGHSGPHVIDVTGFVNPEAEA' A
#
# COMPACT_ATOMS: atom_id res chain seq x y z
N MET A 1 -7.86 21.57 -2.83
CA MET A 1 -8.49 20.27 -3.01
C MET A 1 -7.50 19.29 -3.60
N SER A 2 -7.42 18.14 -3.01
CA SER A 2 -6.47 17.13 -3.49
C SER A 2 -6.96 16.52 -4.80
N GLY A 3 -6.03 16.20 -5.68
CA GLY A 3 -6.37 15.54 -6.93
C GLY A 3 -6.73 14.08 -6.70
N PRO A 4 -6.92 13.34 -7.77
CA PRO A 4 -7.25 11.93 -7.66
C PRO A 4 -6.10 11.16 -7.02
N ARG A 5 -6.44 10.12 -6.29
CA ARG A 5 -5.45 9.27 -5.66
C ARG A 5 -5.04 8.15 -6.61
N CYS A 6 -3.87 7.61 -6.37
CA CYS A 6 -3.32 6.51 -7.16
C CYS A 6 -4.27 5.31 -7.17
N GLN A 7 -4.74 4.91 -5.99
CA GLN A 7 -5.67 3.78 -5.82
C GLN A 7 -5.23 2.49 -6.50
N GLN A 8 -3.93 2.34 -6.65
CA GLN A 8 -3.39 1.09 -7.18
C GLN A 8 -3.55 -0.01 -6.15
N GLU A 9 -3.95 -1.18 -6.59
CA GLU A 9 -4.10 -2.32 -5.70
C GLU A 9 -2.75 -2.71 -5.13
N VAL A 10 -2.71 -2.86 -3.81
CA VAL A 10 -1.49 -3.26 -3.10
C VAL A 10 -1.82 -4.46 -2.23
N ARG A 11 -1.06 -5.52 -2.39
CA ARG A 11 -1.22 -6.72 -1.58
C ARG A 11 -0.15 -6.72 -0.51
N ALA A 12 -0.59 -6.71 0.74
CA ALA A 12 0.32 -6.68 1.87
C ALA A 12 0.10 -7.90 2.73
N THR A 13 1.12 -8.29 3.48
CA THR A 13 1.05 -9.42 4.38
C THR A 13 1.08 -8.93 5.82
N ASN A 14 0.41 -9.67 6.70
CA ASN A 14 0.38 -9.34 8.12
C ASN A 14 1.77 -9.59 8.72
N GLU A 15 2.27 -8.61 9.49
CA GLU A 15 3.59 -8.72 10.11
C GLU A 15 3.71 -9.91 11.04
N GLU A 16 2.64 -10.17 11.79
CA GLU A 16 2.65 -11.24 12.78
C GLU A 16 2.24 -12.56 12.19
N ARG A 17 1.47 -12.51 11.10
CA ARG A 17 0.99 -13.72 10.44
C ARG A 17 1.24 -13.62 8.96
N PRO A 18 2.44 -13.96 8.51
CA PRO A 18 2.81 -13.82 7.09
C PRO A 18 1.92 -14.59 6.12
N THR A 19 1.17 -15.55 6.61
CA THR A 19 0.24 -16.30 5.76
C THR A 19 -1.07 -15.55 5.52
N GLU A 20 -1.30 -14.50 6.30
CA GLU A 20 -2.51 -13.70 6.16
C GLU A 20 -2.23 -12.50 5.25
N MET A 21 -3.00 -12.38 4.21
CA MET A 21 -2.83 -11.29 3.25
C MET A 21 -4.06 -10.41 3.21
N GLY A 22 -3.83 -9.14 2.95
CA GLY A 22 -4.91 -8.18 2.75
C GLY A 22 -4.69 -7.42 1.46
N VAL A 23 -5.76 -6.91 0.90
CA VAL A 23 -5.70 -6.06 -0.28
C VAL A 23 -6.04 -4.64 0.12
N PHE A 24 -5.16 -3.72 -0.24
CA PHE A 24 -5.31 -2.31 0.10
C PHE A 24 -5.09 -1.47 -1.14
N TRP A 25 -5.33 -0.20 -1.05
CA TRP A 25 -5.18 0.71 -2.18
C TRP A 25 -4.20 1.82 -1.83
N CYS A 26 -3.38 2.18 -2.78
CA CYS A 26 -2.40 3.24 -2.61
C CYS A 26 -3.11 4.55 -2.26
N ILE A 27 -2.61 5.22 -1.24
CA ILE A 27 -3.17 6.48 -0.78
C ILE A 27 -2.44 7.69 -1.32
N SER A 28 -1.38 7.46 -2.08
CA SER A 28 -0.60 8.53 -2.65
C SER A 28 -1.32 9.21 -3.81
N GLU A 29 -0.81 10.34 -4.21
CA GLU A 29 -1.34 11.09 -5.33
C GLU A 29 -1.15 10.32 -6.63
N LYS A 30 -2.11 10.40 -7.51
CA LYS A 30 -2.00 9.75 -8.80
C LYS A 30 -0.81 10.35 -9.57
N GLY A 31 0.00 9.48 -10.11
CA GLY A 31 1.19 9.90 -10.84
C GLY A 31 2.40 10.16 -9.96
N HIS A 32 2.31 9.80 -8.67
CA HIS A 32 3.45 9.95 -7.76
C HIS A 32 4.62 9.06 -8.18
N SER A 33 5.81 9.45 -7.79
CA SER A 33 6.99 8.63 -8.01
C SER A 33 7.26 7.80 -6.75
N GLY A 34 7.96 6.69 -6.92
CA GLY A 34 8.30 5.82 -5.81
C GLY A 34 7.25 4.75 -5.56
N PRO A 35 7.45 3.92 -4.55
CA PRO A 35 6.56 2.80 -4.26
C PRO A 35 5.19 3.24 -3.78
N HIS A 36 4.23 2.36 -3.94
CA HIS A 36 2.86 2.63 -3.47
C HIS A 36 2.83 2.56 -1.95
N VAL A 37 2.00 3.41 -1.36
CA VAL A 37 1.88 3.50 0.10
C VAL A 37 0.46 3.15 0.50
N ILE A 38 0.33 2.38 1.57
CA ILE A 38 -0.97 2.02 2.12
C ILE A 38 -1.08 2.59 3.53
N ASP A 39 -2.29 2.93 3.92
CA ASP A 39 -2.55 3.51 5.24
C ASP A 39 -3.16 2.44 6.15
N VAL A 40 -2.31 1.52 6.58
CA VAL A 40 -2.73 0.43 7.45
C VAL A 40 -1.55 0.03 8.34
N THR A 41 -1.85 -0.31 9.58
CA THR A 41 -0.83 -0.79 10.51
C THR A 41 -0.93 -2.30 10.63
N GLY A 42 0.19 -2.94 10.91
CA GLY A 42 0.23 -4.38 11.08
C GLY A 42 0.43 -5.16 9.80
N PHE A 43 0.52 -4.48 8.68
CA PHE A 43 0.77 -5.12 7.38
C PHE A 43 2.02 -4.54 6.75
N VAL A 44 2.72 -5.39 6.05
CA VAL A 44 3.96 -5.00 5.37
C VAL A 44 3.70 -4.85 3.89
N ASN A 45 4.02 -3.69 3.37
CA ASN A 45 3.91 -3.41 1.95
C ASN A 45 5.24 -3.80 1.28
N PRO A 46 5.26 -4.89 0.50
CA PRO A 46 6.51 -5.36 -0.10
C PRO A 46 7.12 -4.35 -1.07
N GLU A 47 6.30 -3.51 -1.67
CA GLU A 47 6.83 -2.49 -2.58
C GLU A 47 7.58 -1.39 -1.85
N ALA A 48 7.19 -1.10 -0.63
CA ALA A 48 7.84 -0.07 0.15
C ALA A 48 9.24 -0.49 0.62
N GLU A 49 9.50 -1.78 0.63
CA GLU A 49 10.79 -2.33 1.06
C GLU A 49 11.78 -2.47 -0.08
N ALA A 50 11.32 -2.30 -1.28
CA ALA A 50 12.16 -2.49 -2.46
C ALA A 50 13.22 -1.38 -2.59
#